data_9e414f9372813006d0ee01e26c6db085
#
_entry.id   9e414f9372813006d0ee01e26c6db085
#
_cell.length_a   1.000
_cell.length_b   1.000
_cell.length_c   1.000
_cell.angle_alpha   90.00
_cell.angle_beta   90.00
_cell.angle_gamma   90.00
#
_symmetry.space_group_name_H-M   'P 1'
#
loop_
_entity.id
_entity.type
_entity.pdbx_description
1 polymer ?
#
loop_
_entity_poly.entity_id
_entity_poly.type
_entity_poly.pdbx_seq_one_letter_code
_entity_poly.pdbx_strand_id
1 'polypeptide(L)'
;VDHWPLAGGEMVAVIATDEPSEQDERRKAERDDAIVWGAGAPPGRLRLLHLGTRELRVLAELGDRHVVDVVQRPDGGSLAVISWSCPQFDPGMFTAELHVVDPATGMLLDLGRMGLLACSPIWWSVRDVWRVAYLAVTPPGLVGGLAVFDVAVPEPGAAAGEHRNLTAGMDVCPTELVQVENGAPLALFADGLDTAIYRLDPDVGRFVRVSTRVGRVDSMTASSSGEAVAVLASTAYEPGDVHCGPPGGRLVRLSDTRPDLRRVRWGTQERLSYKAGDGLDLDGLLILPVGRRRQDGPFPLITLVHGGPYDRYCDDLNTTWFSPQWLAAAGYAVFLPNPRGGQGHGHAFAAAVAGKVGLEEWTDILTGIDLLIADGVADPDRLGIDGWSHGGFMAAWAVGQTDRFKAALIGAGITDWGMQAATGEEGVLESGLGGSIGWEGPGPHLHDRLSPVSFASKVTTPVLILHGQDDTNVPLGQATYFHRALCRFGVEHEFVVYPREGHLIMERNHRIDVLRRTRAWFGRWLGAPASDNDPI
;
A
#
# COMPACT_ATOMS: atom_id res chain seq x y z
N VAL A 1 -9.18 -18.30 -1.35
CA VAL A 1 -10.04 -18.63 -2.51
C VAL A 1 -10.75 -17.36 -2.92
N ASP A 2 -10.44 -16.88 -4.11
CA ASP A 2 -11.08 -15.71 -4.69
C ASP A 2 -12.15 -16.15 -5.68
N HIS A 3 -13.24 -15.40 -5.80
CA HIS A 3 -14.37 -15.79 -6.64
C HIS A 3 -15.08 -14.58 -7.26
N TRP A 4 -15.52 -14.75 -8.51
CA TRP A 4 -16.23 -13.74 -9.29
C TRP A 4 -17.48 -14.35 -9.93
N PRO A 5 -18.69 -13.86 -9.58
CA PRO A 5 -19.91 -14.25 -10.31
C PRO A 5 -19.79 -13.85 -11.79
N LEU A 6 -20.14 -14.76 -12.68
CA LEU A 6 -20.17 -14.49 -14.11
C LEU A 6 -21.56 -14.04 -14.56
N ALA A 7 -21.61 -13.34 -15.70
CA ALA A 7 -22.86 -12.90 -16.30
C ALA A 7 -23.81 -14.10 -16.51
N GLY A 8 -25.12 -13.88 -16.30
CA GLY A 8 -26.13 -14.94 -16.32
C GLY A 8 -26.41 -15.57 -14.96
N GLY A 9 -25.53 -15.39 -13.95
CA GLY A 9 -25.75 -15.82 -12.57
C GLY A 9 -25.72 -17.33 -12.30
N GLU A 10 -25.39 -18.14 -13.31
CA GLU A 10 -25.29 -19.60 -13.18
C GLU A 10 -23.86 -20.11 -12.92
N MET A 11 -22.86 -19.30 -13.24
CA MET A 11 -21.45 -19.66 -13.15
C MET A 11 -20.68 -18.70 -12.23
N VAL A 12 -19.68 -19.24 -11.54
CA VAL A 12 -18.71 -18.46 -10.76
C VAL A 12 -17.30 -18.86 -11.19
N ALA A 13 -16.47 -17.89 -11.52
CA ALA A 13 -15.04 -18.10 -11.67
C ALA A 13 -14.38 -18.15 -10.28
N VAL A 14 -13.53 -19.13 -10.05
CA VAL A 14 -12.88 -19.38 -8.76
C VAL A 14 -11.39 -19.58 -8.99
N ILE A 15 -10.56 -18.85 -8.25
CA ILE A 15 -9.13 -19.11 -8.15
C ILE A 15 -8.88 -19.87 -6.85
N ALA A 16 -8.40 -21.10 -6.96
CA ALA A 16 -8.05 -21.94 -5.82
C ALA A 16 -6.91 -22.89 -6.17
N THR A 17 -6.11 -23.25 -5.19
CA THR A 17 -5.09 -24.30 -5.31
C THR A 17 -5.73 -25.68 -5.39
N ASP A 18 -5.00 -26.66 -5.91
CA ASP A 18 -5.41 -28.07 -5.82
C ASP A 18 -5.39 -28.50 -4.36
N GLU A 19 -6.29 -29.43 -3.99
CA GLU A 19 -6.29 -30.02 -2.65
C GLU A 19 -5.01 -30.86 -2.46
N PRO A 20 -4.47 -30.92 -1.23
CA PRO A 20 -3.37 -31.81 -0.92
C PRO A 20 -3.69 -33.26 -1.30
N SER A 21 -2.73 -33.97 -1.85
CA SER A 21 -2.93 -35.40 -2.15
C SER A 21 -3.02 -36.21 -0.86
N GLU A 22 -3.62 -37.42 -0.95
CA GLU A 22 -3.63 -38.35 0.19
C GLU A 22 -2.21 -38.68 0.69
N GLN A 23 -1.23 -38.62 -0.21
CA GLN A 23 0.17 -38.83 0.14
C GLN A 23 0.71 -37.64 0.95
N ASP A 24 0.36 -36.41 0.58
CA ASP A 24 0.79 -35.20 1.33
C ASP A 24 0.16 -35.18 2.72
N GLU A 25 -1.13 -35.52 2.83
CA GLU A 25 -1.81 -35.62 4.12
C GLU A 25 -1.19 -36.72 5.01
N ARG A 26 -0.81 -37.86 4.42
CA ARG A 26 -0.13 -38.94 5.13
C ARG A 26 1.26 -38.48 5.63
N ARG A 27 2.07 -37.88 4.75
CA ARG A 27 3.39 -37.35 5.10
C ARG A 27 3.30 -36.34 6.23
N LYS A 28 2.31 -35.43 6.17
CA LYS A 28 2.06 -34.43 7.21
C LYS A 28 1.68 -35.11 8.55
N ALA A 29 0.81 -36.12 8.51
CA ALA A 29 0.42 -36.89 9.69
C ALA A 29 1.62 -37.65 10.32
N GLU A 30 2.51 -38.17 9.51
CA GLU A 30 3.73 -38.89 9.90
C GLU A 30 4.89 -37.93 10.27
N ARG A 31 4.73 -36.61 10.08
CA ARG A 31 5.76 -35.57 10.22
C ARG A 31 6.97 -35.79 9.30
N ASP A 32 6.74 -36.40 8.14
CA ASP A 32 7.68 -36.53 7.01
C ASP A 32 7.37 -35.46 5.95
N ASP A 33 7.19 -34.23 6.36
CA ASP A 33 6.64 -33.12 5.62
C ASP A 33 7.68 -32.01 5.34
N ALA A 34 8.95 -32.37 5.29
CA ALA A 34 10.01 -31.47 4.87
C ALA A 34 9.72 -30.95 3.44
N ILE A 35 9.82 -29.63 3.26
CA ILE A 35 9.59 -28.97 1.97
C ILE A 35 10.90 -28.48 1.37
N VAL A 36 10.99 -28.54 0.06
CA VAL A 36 12.07 -27.87 -0.67
C VAL A 36 11.66 -26.41 -0.85
N TRP A 37 12.45 -25.51 -0.28
CA TRP A 37 12.17 -24.07 -0.34
C TRP A 37 12.10 -23.59 -1.81
N GLY A 38 11.03 -22.84 -2.14
CA GLY A 38 10.81 -22.36 -3.51
C GLY A 38 10.28 -23.41 -4.48
N ALA A 39 10.09 -24.65 -4.05
CA ALA A 39 9.48 -25.71 -4.86
C ALA A 39 8.18 -26.23 -4.22
N GLY A 40 7.21 -26.59 -5.06
CA GLY A 40 6.03 -27.33 -4.61
C GLY A 40 4.89 -26.53 -4.00
N ALA A 41 4.95 -25.19 -3.98
CA ALA A 41 3.73 -24.43 -3.69
C ALA A 41 2.73 -24.62 -4.83
N PRO A 42 1.50 -25.13 -4.56
CA PRO A 42 0.54 -25.40 -5.61
C PRO A 42 0.06 -24.08 -6.24
N PRO A 43 0.04 -23.97 -7.59
CA PRO A 43 -0.46 -22.78 -8.26
C PRO A 43 -1.96 -22.59 -8.02
N GLY A 44 -2.39 -21.35 -7.89
CA GLY A 44 -3.80 -21.00 -8.00
C GLY A 44 -4.29 -21.30 -9.42
N ARG A 45 -5.30 -22.16 -9.56
CA ARG A 45 -5.88 -22.52 -10.85
C ARG A 45 -7.23 -21.84 -11.03
N LEU A 46 -7.51 -21.41 -12.25
CA LEU A 46 -8.83 -20.89 -12.60
C LEU A 46 -9.81 -22.05 -12.80
N ARG A 47 -10.90 -22.00 -12.06
CA ARG A 47 -11.99 -22.98 -12.11
C ARG A 47 -13.31 -22.27 -12.40
N LEU A 48 -14.21 -22.98 -13.08
CA LEU A 48 -15.59 -22.55 -13.28
C LEU A 48 -16.51 -23.46 -12.47
N LEU A 49 -17.25 -22.87 -11.53
CA LEU A 49 -18.28 -23.55 -10.74
C LEU A 49 -19.66 -23.26 -11.31
N HIS A 50 -20.39 -24.28 -11.71
CA HIS A 50 -21.80 -24.17 -12.09
C HIS A 50 -22.68 -24.30 -10.84
N LEU A 51 -23.40 -23.24 -10.46
CA LEU A 51 -24.16 -23.18 -9.20
C LEU A 51 -25.30 -24.21 -9.13
N GLY A 52 -26.00 -24.46 -10.25
CA GLY A 52 -27.12 -25.42 -10.31
C GLY A 52 -26.68 -26.86 -10.20
N THR A 53 -25.69 -27.29 -10.97
CA THR A 53 -25.18 -28.67 -10.97
C THR A 53 -24.11 -28.93 -9.94
N ARG A 54 -23.47 -27.87 -9.41
CA ARG A 54 -22.27 -27.93 -8.55
C ARG A 54 -21.05 -28.56 -9.22
N GLU A 55 -21.06 -28.61 -10.54
CA GLU A 55 -19.92 -29.07 -11.31
C GLU A 55 -18.81 -28.02 -11.26
N LEU A 56 -17.59 -28.48 -10.97
CA LEU A 56 -16.38 -27.66 -10.94
C LEU A 56 -15.46 -28.11 -12.09
N ARG A 57 -15.21 -27.21 -13.04
CA ARG A 57 -14.31 -27.45 -14.18
C ARG A 57 -13.06 -26.60 -14.06
N VAL A 58 -11.88 -27.23 -14.13
CA VAL A 58 -10.60 -26.51 -14.21
C VAL A 58 -10.41 -26.03 -15.65
N LEU A 59 -10.00 -24.78 -15.84
CA LEU A 59 -9.52 -24.28 -17.13
C LEU A 59 -8.04 -24.63 -17.24
N ALA A 60 -7.78 -25.80 -17.87
CA ALA A 60 -6.45 -26.41 -17.90
C ALA A 60 -5.49 -25.77 -18.92
N GLU A 61 -5.98 -24.93 -19.79
CA GLU A 61 -5.24 -24.31 -20.90
C GLU A 61 -4.14 -23.34 -20.42
N LEU A 62 -4.26 -22.83 -19.19
CA LEU A 62 -3.21 -22.03 -18.51
C LEU A 62 -2.06 -22.90 -17.97
N GLY A 63 -2.15 -24.24 -18.07
CA GLY A 63 -1.13 -25.17 -17.60
C GLY A 63 -0.85 -25.03 -16.10
N ASP A 64 0.42 -25.00 -15.73
CA ASP A 64 0.88 -24.88 -14.35
C ASP A 64 1.12 -23.42 -13.92
N ARG A 65 0.69 -22.44 -14.71
CA ARG A 65 0.80 -21.04 -14.33
C ARG A 65 -0.10 -20.73 -13.12
N HIS A 66 0.38 -19.87 -12.24
CA HIS A 66 -0.37 -19.36 -11.12
C HIS A 66 -1.28 -18.23 -11.57
N VAL A 67 -2.59 -18.40 -11.45
CA VAL A 67 -3.58 -17.36 -11.78
C VAL A 67 -3.66 -16.38 -10.62
N VAL A 68 -3.54 -15.09 -10.94
CA VAL A 68 -3.50 -13.97 -9.97
C VAL A 68 -4.82 -13.21 -9.94
N ASP A 69 -5.39 -12.93 -11.13
CA ASP A 69 -6.60 -12.10 -11.24
C ASP A 69 -7.41 -12.49 -12.48
N VAL A 70 -8.72 -12.25 -12.43
CA VAL A 70 -9.64 -12.56 -13.53
C VAL A 70 -10.77 -11.55 -13.59
N VAL A 71 -11.15 -11.16 -14.83
CA VAL A 71 -12.34 -10.33 -15.06
C VAL A 71 -13.09 -10.80 -16.30
N GLN A 72 -14.41 -10.83 -16.21
CA GLN A 72 -15.26 -11.19 -17.35
C GLN A 72 -15.53 -9.98 -18.24
N ARG A 73 -15.52 -10.21 -19.56
CA ARG A 73 -15.99 -9.23 -20.54
C ARG A 73 -17.47 -8.92 -20.30
N PRO A 74 -17.92 -7.66 -20.42
CA PRO A 74 -19.29 -7.24 -20.07
C PRO A 74 -20.39 -8.00 -20.81
N ASP A 75 -20.13 -8.47 -22.04
CA ASP A 75 -21.09 -9.26 -22.82
C ASP A 75 -21.19 -10.75 -22.39
N GLY A 76 -20.43 -11.14 -21.36
CA GLY A 76 -20.38 -12.49 -20.86
C GLY A 76 -19.48 -13.45 -21.66
N GLY A 77 -18.81 -12.96 -22.72
CA GLY A 77 -18.07 -13.79 -23.67
C GLY A 77 -16.77 -14.38 -23.13
N SER A 78 -15.78 -13.54 -22.87
CA SER A 78 -14.42 -14.00 -22.53
C SER A 78 -13.99 -13.55 -21.15
N LEU A 79 -12.97 -14.21 -20.59
CA LEU A 79 -12.28 -13.82 -19.36
C LEU A 79 -10.91 -13.23 -19.71
N ALA A 80 -10.54 -12.09 -19.15
CA ALA A 80 -9.15 -11.66 -19.11
C ALA A 80 -8.53 -12.20 -17.81
N VAL A 81 -7.34 -12.78 -17.92
CA VAL A 81 -6.67 -13.51 -16.84
C VAL A 81 -5.24 -13.04 -16.74
N ILE A 82 -4.83 -12.65 -15.55
CA ILE A 82 -3.43 -12.38 -15.22
C ILE A 82 -2.85 -13.65 -14.58
N SER A 83 -1.69 -14.07 -15.04
CA SER A 83 -1.00 -15.23 -14.50
C SER A 83 0.49 -14.98 -14.30
N TRP A 84 1.08 -15.68 -13.32
CA TRP A 84 2.52 -15.73 -13.07
C TRP A 84 3.08 -17.12 -13.38
N SER A 85 4.40 -17.23 -13.53
CA SER A 85 5.04 -18.55 -13.74
C SER A 85 5.06 -19.43 -12.49
N CYS A 86 4.91 -18.85 -11.31
CA CYS A 86 4.90 -19.55 -10.02
C CYS A 86 4.11 -18.75 -8.98
N PRO A 87 3.68 -19.38 -7.87
CA PRO A 87 2.91 -18.70 -6.82
C PRO A 87 3.73 -17.82 -5.86
N GLN A 88 5.06 -17.94 -5.87
CA GLN A 88 5.92 -17.08 -5.07
C GLN A 88 5.88 -15.65 -5.63
N PHE A 89 5.78 -14.66 -4.74
CA PHE A 89 5.73 -13.26 -5.13
C PHE A 89 6.99 -12.87 -5.92
N ASP A 90 8.18 -13.16 -5.38
CA ASP A 90 9.43 -13.16 -6.12
C ASP A 90 9.81 -14.62 -6.45
N PRO A 91 10.00 -15.03 -7.72
CA PRO A 91 10.07 -14.21 -8.94
C PRO A 91 8.75 -14.05 -9.71
N GLY A 92 7.61 -14.54 -9.20
CA GLY A 92 6.34 -14.60 -9.92
C GLY A 92 5.91 -13.27 -10.53
N MET A 93 5.95 -12.19 -9.75
CA MET A 93 5.54 -10.85 -10.17
C MET A 93 6.30 -10.30 -11.39
N PHE A 94 7.53 -10.80 -11.62
CA PHE A 94 8.33 -10.43 -12.81
C PHE A 94 7.93 -11.21 -14.06
N THR A 95 7.05 -12.19 -13.94
CA THR A 95 6.65 -13.12 -15.01
C THR A 95 5.19 -12.95 -15.40
N ALA A 96 4.56 -11.84 -15.04
CA ALA A 96 3.15 -11.57 -15.31
C ALA A 96 2.85 -11.60 -16.81
N GLU A 97 1.83 -12.37 -17.19
CA GLU A 97 1.29 -12.48 -18.55
C GLU A 97 -0.21 -12.29 -18.54
N LEU A 98 -0.72 -11.66 -19.59
CA LEU A 98 -2.14 -11.43 -19.80
C LEU A 98 -2.68 -12.42 -20.84
N HIS A 99 -3.76 -13.07 -20.50
CA HIS A 99 -4.44 -14.01 -21.39
C HIS A 99 -5.92 -13.66 -21.54
N VAL A 100 -6.50 -14.03 -22.67
CA VAL A 100 -7.94 -14.05 -22.86
C VAL A 100 -8.38 -15.50 -23.02
N VAL A 101 -9.36 -15.91 -22.21
CA VAL A 101 -9.89 -17.28 -22.18
C VAL A 101 -11.36 -17.27 -22.56
N ASP A 102 -11.77 -18.12 -23.49
CA ASP A 102 -13.18 -18.43 -23.74
C ASP A 102 -13.65 -19.45 -22.69
N PRO A 103 -14.55 -19.08 -21.78
CA PRO A 103 -14.98 -19.96 -20.69
C PRO A 103 -15.77 -21.19 -21.19
N ALA A 104 -16.34 -21.14 -22.41
CA ALA A 104 -17.12 -22.26 -22.96
C ALA A 104 -16.23 -23.33 -23.63
N THR A 105 -15.25 -22.87 -24.42
CA THR A 105 -14.38 -23.77 -25.21
C THR A 105 -13.02 -24.01 -24.55
N GLY A 106 -12.59 -23.17 -23.64
CA GLY A 106 -11.25 -23.16 -23.06
C GLY A 106 -10.18 -22.51 -23.98
N MET A 107 -10.57 -22.00 -25.15
CA MET A 107 -9.61 -21.40 -26.10
C MET A 107 -8.85 -20.27 -25.42
N LEU A 108 -7.51 -20.35 -25.46
CA LEU A 108 -6.57 -19.39 -24.87
C LEU A 108 -5.96 -18.51 -25.96
N LEU A 109 -5.97 -17.21 -25.73
CA LEU A 109 -5.26 -16.21 -26.51
C LEU A 109 -4.26 -15.51 -25.59
N ASP A 110 -2.98 -15.59 -25.96
CA ASP A 110 -1.91 -14.90 -25.25
C ASP A 110 -1.83 -13.43 -25.72
N LEU A 111 -1.93 -12.49 -24.77
CA LEU A 111 -1.75 -11.06 -25.04
C LEU A 111 -0.36 -10.55 -24.65
N GLY A 112 0.52 -11.41 -24.17
CA GLY A 112 1.91 -11.12 -23.89
C GLY A 112 2.23 -10.71 -22.46
N ARG A 113 3.49 -10.32 -22.26
CA ARG A 113 4.03 -9.95 -20.95
C ARG A 113 3.51 -8.59 -20.50
N MET A 114 3.25 -8.51 -19.21
CA MET A 114 2.77 -7.31 -18.53
C MET A 114 3.92 -6.59 -17.80
N GLY A 115 3.63 -5.38 -17.32
CA GLY A 115 4.51 -4.65 -16.41
C GLY A 115 4.60 -5.28 -15.02
N LEU A 116 5.53 -4.77 -14.23
CA LEU A 116 5.75 -5.18 -12.84
C LEU A 116 4.52 -4.88 -11.97
N LEU A 117 4.16 -5.80 -11.06
CA LEU A 117 2.99 -5.69 -10.18
C LEU A 117 1.67 -5.50 -10.94
N ALA A 118 1.54 -6.10 -12.13
CA ALA A 118 0.32 -6.01 -12.92
C ALA A 118 -0.87 -6.59 -12.18
N CYS A 119 -1.97 -5.82 -12.12
CA CYS A 119 -3.20 -6.18 -11.40
C CYS A 119 -4.43 -5.45 -11.96
N SER A 120 -5.61 -5.77 -11.43
CA SER A 120 -6.88 -5.09 -11.70
C SER A 120 -7.22 -4.99 -13.18
N PRO A 121 -7.29 -6.11 -13.92
CA PRO A 121 -7.65 -6.10 -15.32
C PRO A 121 -9.10 -5.66 -15.49
N ILE A 122 -9.38 -4.89 -16.54
CA ILE A 122 -10.73 -4.53 -16.94
C ILE A 122 -10.90 -4.63 -18.46
N TRP A 123 -12.12 -4.82 -18.89
CA TRP A 123 -12.49 -4.77 -20.31
C TRP A 123 -13.06 -3.41 -20.68
N TRP A 124 -12.75 -2.97 -21.88
CA TRP A 124 -13.38 -1.83 -22.51
C TRP A 124 -13.32 -1.95 -24.03
N SER A 125 -14.11 -1.18 -24.75
CA SER A 125 -14.11 -1.22 -26.22
C SER A 125 -14.08 0.19 -26.81
N VAL A 126 -13.47 0.29 -27.97
CA VAL A 126 -13.46 1.51 -28.79
C VAL A 126 -13.55 1.10 -30.25
N ARG A 127 -14.49 1.70 -31.02
CA ARG A 127 -14.72 1.41 -32.44
C ARG A 127 -14.83 -0.10 -32.71
N ASP A 128 -15.63 -0.78 -31.90
CA ASP A 128 -15.88 -2.24 -31.94
C ASP A 128 -14.66 -3.15 -31.69
N VAL A 129 -13.54 -2.57 -31.24
CA VAL A 129 -12.34 -3.34 -30.86
C VAL A 129 -12.30 -3.48 -29.33
N TRP A 130 -12.35 -4.71 -28.86
CA TRP A 130 -12.16 -5.01 -27.45
C TRP A 130 -10.70 -4.83 -27.03
N ARG A 131 -10.52 -4.32 -25.82
CA ARG A 131 -9.23 -4.07 -25.19
C ARG A 131 -9.28 -4.52 -23.73
N VAL A 132 -8.14 -4.92 -23.20
CA VAL A 132 -7.96 -5.16 -21.76
C VAL A 132 -7.03 -4.06 -21.23
N ALA A 133 -7.48 -3.34 -20.22
CA ALA A 133 -6.65 -2.39 -19.48
C ALA A 133 -6.34 -2.94 -18.08
N TYR A 134 -5.22 -2.52 -17.49
CA TYR A 134 -4.74 -2.98 -16.20
C TYR A 134 -3.80 -1.96 -15.54
N LEU A 135 -3.56 -2.12 -14.25
CA LEU A 135 -2.56 -1.34 -13.50
C LEU A 135 -1.22 -2.06 -13.49
N ALA A 136 -0.13 -1.33 -13.61
CA ALA A 136 1.24 -1.82 -13.37
C ALA A 136 2.18 -0.67 -13.03
N VAL A 137 3.34 -0.99 -12.45
CA VAL A 137 4.39 0.01 -12.19
C VAL A 137 4.90 0.60 -13.51
N THR A 138 5.13 1.90 -13.52
CA THR A 138 5.67 2.59 -14.69
C THR A 138 7.13 2.19 -14.94
N PRO A 139 7.47 1.59 -16.10
CA PRO A 139 8.84 1.21 -16.42
C PRO A 139 9.74 2.44 -16.65
N PRO A 140 11.09 2.28 -16.61
CA PRO A 140 11.82 1.00 -16.61
C PRO A 140 12.24 0.51 -15.22
N GLY A 141 11.97 1.27 -14.14
CA GLY A 141 12.49 0.98 -12.80
C GLY A 141 11.67 -0.05 -12.03
N LEU A 142 12.26 -0.57 -10.93
CA LEU A 142 11.57 -1.38 -9.93
C LEU A 142 10.71 -0.51 -9.00
N VAL A 143 11.06 0.77 -8.85
CA VAL A 143 10.41 1.76 -7.99
C VAL A 143 9.77 2.84 -8.85
N GLY A 144 8.50 3.14 -8.59
CA GLY A 144 7.78 4.18 -9.34
C GLY A 144 6.29 4.17 -9.07
N GLY A 145 5.58 5.11 -9.67
CA GLY A 145 4.13 5.20 -9.58
C GLY A 145 3.43 4.19 -10.49
N LEU A 146 2.22 3.80 -10.13
CA LEU A 146 1.35 3.00 -11.00
C LEU A 146 0.95 3.78 -12.26
N ALA A 147 0.69 3.05 -13.32
CA ALA A 147 0.16 3.52 -14.58
C ALA A 147 -0.96 2.61 -15.06
N VAL A 148 -1.84 3.12 -15.93
CA VAL A 148 -2.80 2.29 -16.66
C VAL A 148 -2.20 1.90 -17.99
N PHE A 149 -2.11 0.60 -18.24
CA PHE A 149 -1.76 0.03 -19.53
C PHE A 149 -2.97 -0.56 -20.21
N ASP A 150 -2.97 -0.64 -21.54
CA ASP A 150 -3.97 -1.38 -22.29
C ASP A 150 -3.39 -2.07 -23.53
N VAL A 151 -4.04 -3.14 -23.95
CA VAL A 151 -3.72 -3.87 -25.17
C VAL A 151 -5.00 -4.25 -25.92
N ALA A 152 -4.97 -4.16 -27.25
CA ALA A 152 -6.09 -4.63 -28.07
C ALA A 152 -6.14 -6.16 -28.11
N VAL A 153 -7.33 -6.72 -28.02
CA VAL A 153 -7.55 -8.14 -28.28
C VAL A 153 -7.56 -8.37 -29.78
N PRO A 154 -6.60 -9.12 -30.33
CA PRO A 154 -6.51 -9.33 -31.76
C PRO A 154 -7.61 -10.27 -32.27
N GLU A 155 -7.87 -10.23 -33.57
CA GLU A 155 -8.67 -11.26 -34.24
C GLU A 155 -8.01 -12.63 -34.14
N PRO A 156 -8.78 -13.72 -34.13
CA PRO A 156 -8.24 -15.07 -34.06
C PRO A 156 -7.13 -15.33 -35.09
N GLY A 157 -5.95 -15.72 -34.62
CA GLY A 157 -4.78 -16.00 -35.45
C GLY A 157 -3.87 -14.80 -35.73
N ALA A 158 -4.23 -13.59 -35.28
CA ALA A 158 -3.34 -12.42 -35.32
C ALA A 158 -2.52 -12.34 -34.02
N ALA A 159 -1.32 -11.75 -34.12
CA ALA A 159 -0.48 -11.50 -32.94
C ALA A 159 -1.07 -10.38 -32.08
N ALA A 160 -0.85 -10.44 -30.77
CA ALA A 160 -1.17 -9.34 -29.85
C ALA A 160 -0.39 -8.07 -30.21
N GLY A 161 -1.01 -6.94 -29.97
CA GLY A 161 -0.37 -5.63 -30.15
C GLY A 161 0.52 -5.26 -28.96
N GLU A 162 1.14 -4.09 -29.05
CA GLU A 162 1.93 -3.52 -27.96
C GLU A 162 1.02 -2.99 -26.83
N HIS A 163 1.46 -3.15 -25.58
CA HIS A 163 0.79 -2.59 -24.41
C HIS A 163 1.10 -1.08 -24.33
N ARG A 164 0.06 -0.24 -24.37
CA ARG A 164 0.19 1.22 -24.35
C ARG A 164 0.01 1.75 -22.94
N ASN A 165 0.84 2.71 -22.52
CA ASN A 165 0.64 3.45 -21.26
C ASN A 165 -0.34 4.62 -21.50
N LEU A 166 -1.56 4.53 -20.96
CA LEU A 166 -2.63 5.52 -21.08
C LEU A 166 -2.47 6.72 -20.13
N THR A 167 -1.54 6.63 -19.17
CA THR A 167 -1.26 7.66 -18.15
C THR A 167 0.13 8.28 -18.30
N ALA A 168 0.81 8.03 -19.41
CA ALA A 168 2.14 8.56 -19.66
C ALA A 168 2.17 10.09 -19.57
N GLY A 169 3.10 10.64 -18.78
CA GLY A 169 3.30 12.07 -18.60
C GLY A 169 2.24 12.78 -17.74
N MET A 170 1.43 12.03 -16.98
CA MET A 170 0.54 12.61 -15.98
C MET A 170 1.30 12.85 -14.67
N ASP A 171 0.97 13.96 -13.98
CA ASP A 171 1.52 14.33 -12.66
C ASP A 171 0.75 13.67 -11.49
N VAL A 172 -0.10 12.69 -11.80
CA VAL A 172 -0.90 11.91 -10.86
C VAL A 172 -0.83 10.44 -11.24
N CYS A 173 -1.02 9.55 -10.26
CA CYS A 173 -1.01 8.11 -10.51
C CYS A 173 -2.35 7.47 -10.15
N PRO A 174 -2.81 6.48 -10.95
CA PRO A 174 -4.03 5.74 -10.64
C PRO A 174 -3.86 4.89 -9.39
N THR A 175 -4.96 4.75 -8.64
CA THR A 175 -5.05 3.85 -7.47
C THR A 175 -6.06 2.73 -7.68
N GLU A 176 -7.05 2.95 -8.53
CA GLU A 176 -8.07 1.95 -8.87
C GLU A 176 -8.53 2.15 -10.32
N LEU A 177 -8.84 1.06 -10.99
CA LEU A 177 -9.38 1.04 -12.36
C LEU A 177 -10.75 0.38 -12.35
N VAL A 178 -11.75 1.03 -12.95
CA VAL A 178 -13.16 0.60 -12.87
C VAL A 178 -13.74 0.34 -14.25
N GLN A 179 -14.22 -0.89 -14.45
CA GLN A 179 -14.91 -1.30 -15.67
C GLN A 179 -16.27 -0.63 -15.78
N VAL A 180 -16.57 -0.13 -16.99
CA VAL A 180 -17.89 0.39 -17.37
C VAL A 180 -18.39 -0.44 -18.55
N GLU A 181 -19.52 -1.14 -18.38
CA GLU A 181 -20.00 -2.11 -19.38
C GLU A 181 -20.22 -1.49 -20.77
N ASN A 182 -20.91 -0.34 -20.80
CA ASN A 182 -21.30 0.34 -22.03
C ASN A 182 -20.66 1.73 -22.14
N GLY A 183 -19.39 1.84 -21.74
CA GLY A 183 -18.71 3.15 -21.75
C GLY A 183 -17.19 3.06 -21.58
N ALA A 184 -16.56 4.21 -21.56
CA ALA A 184 -15.15 4.33 -21.29
C ALA A 184 -14.84 4.07 -19.80
N PRO A 185 -13.72 3.44 -19.48
CA PRO A 185 -13.30 3.19 -18.10
C PRO A 185 -13.23 4.43 -17.24
N LEU A 186 -13.55 4.24 -15.96
CA LEU A 186 -13.27 5.20 -14.90
C LEU A 186 -12.07 4.75 -14.09
N ALA A 187 -11.42 5.68 -13.41
CA ALA A 187 -10.33 5.37 -12.49
C ALA A 187 -10.28 6.38 -11.35
N LEU A 188 -9.79 5.93 -10.18
CA LEU A 188 -9.40 6.78 -9.08
C LEU A 188 -7.92 7.14 -9.23
N PHE A 189 -7.59 8.39 -8.98
CA PHE A 189 -6.22 8.88 -8.99
C PHE A 189 -5.87 9.53 -7.66
N ALA A 190 -4.68 9.25 -7.17
CA ALA A 190 -4.06 9.99 -6.08
C ALA A 190 -3.68 11.39 -6.57
N ASP A 191 -4.14 12.44 -5.89
CA ASP A 191 -3.98 13.84 -6.25
C ASP A 191 -3.66 14.68 -4.99
N GLY A 192 -2.39 14.74 -4.61
CA GLY A 192 -1.94 15.27 -3.34
C GLY A 192 -2.66 14.58 -2.17
N LEU A 193 -3.29 15.36 -1.30
CA LEU A 193 -4.07 14.88 -0.15
C LEU A 193 -5.49 14.39 -0.50
N ASP A 194 -5.89 14.50 -1.76
CA ASP A 194 -7.24 14.17 -2.22
C ASP A 194 -7.25 12.97 -3.17
N THR A 195 -8.45 12.53 -3.52
CA THR A 195 -8.68 11.53 -4.57
C THR A 195 -9.55 12.14 -5.67
N ALA A 196 -9.13 11.97 -6.93
CA ALA A 196 -9.85 12.45 -8.10
C ALA A 196 -10.39 11.30 -8.95
N ILE A 197 -11.56 11.49 -9.54
CA ILE A 197 -12.15 10.57 -10.51
C ILE A 197 -11.76 11.04 -11.91
N TYR A 198 -11.26 10.11 -12.72
CA TYR A 198 -10.92 10.31 -14.11
C TYR A 198 -11.72 9.37 -15.00
N ARG A 199 -11.98 9.79 -16.24
CA ARG A 199 -12.58 8.97 -17.29
C ARG A 199 -11.62 8.88 -18.46
N LEU A 200 -11.48 7.71 -19.05
CA LEU A 200 -10.72 7.55 -20.27
C LEU A 200 -11.44 8.25 -21.42
N ASP A 201 -10.76 9.15 -22.10
CA ASP A 201 -11.22 9.70 -23.38
C ASP A 201 -10.77 8.73 -24.50
N PRO A 202 -11.70 8.03 -25.17
CA PRO A 202 -11.37 7.00 -26.15
C PRO A 202 -10.78 7.58 -27.45
N ASP A 203 -11.05 8.85 -27.78
CA ASP A 203 -10.56 9.49 -28.99
C ASP A 203 -9.11 9.95 -28.82
N VAL A 204 -8.76 10.44 -27.63
CA VAL A 204 -7.40 10.88 -27.29
C VAL A 204 -6.56 9.71 -26.75
N GLY A 205 -7.20 8.69 -26.17
CA GLY A 205 -6.52 7.56 -25.51
C GLY A 205 -5.84 7.95 -24.20
N ARG A 206 -6.41 8.91 -23.44
CA ARG A 206 -5.88 9.42 -22.18
C ARG A 206 -6.99 9.61 -21.15
N PHE A 207 -6.64 9.51 -19.89
CA PHE A 207 -7.56 9.81 -18.78
C PHE A 207 -7.71 11.32 -18.60
N VAL A 208 -8.98 11.77 -18.50
CA VAL A 208 -9.36 13.16 -18.29
C VAL A 208 -10.07 13.25 -16.94
N ARG A 209 -9.67 14.23 -16.13
CA ARG A 209 -10.29 14.47 -14.82
C ARG A 209 -11.75 14.89 -14.98
N VAL A 210 -12.66 14.20 -14.32
CA VAL A 210 -14.08 14.54 -14.31
C VAL A 210 -14.53 15.12 -12.99
N SER A 211 -13.88 14.75 -11.86
CA SER A 211 -14.24 15.28 -10.54
C SER A 211 -13.02 15.27 -9.62
N THR A 212 -13.01 16.19 -8.64
CA THR A 212 -12.16 16.11 -7.46
C THR A 212 -13.05 16.00 -6.25
N ARG A 213 -12.78 15.01 -5.40
CA ARG A 213 -13.41 14.92 -4.10
C ARG A 213 -12.38 15.31 -3.03
N VAL A 214 -12.80 16.13 -2.09
CA VAL A 214 -12.01 16.39 -0.89
C VAL A 214 -11.99 15.13 -0.02
N GLY A 215 -10.81 14.74 0.43
CA GLY A 215 -10.60 13.55 1.24
C GLY A 215 -10.28 12.30 0.41
N ARG A 216 -10.43 11.15 1.05
CA ARG A 216 -10.07 9.85 0.50
C ARG A 216 -11.27 9.16 -0.14
N VAL A 217 -11.05 8.54 -1.27
CA VAL A 217 -11.92 7.52 -1.85
C VAL A 217 -11.14 6.21 -1.89
N ASP A 218 -11.64 5.20 -1.17
CA ASP A 218 -10.99 3.90 -1.05
C ASP A 218 -11.34 2.96 -2.20
N SER A 219 -12.59 3.05 -2.69
CA SER A 219 -13.06 2.22 -3.80
C SER A 219 -14.21 2.86 -4.54
N MET A 220 -14.39 2.46 -5.78
CA MET A 220 -15.45 2.94 -6.67
C MET A 220 -16.05 1.80 -7.48
N THR A 221 -17.35 1.83 -7.69
CA THR A 221 -18.04 1.02 -8.70
C THR A 221 -18.91 1.93 -9.57
N ALA A 222 -19.20 1.49 -10.80
CA ALA A 222 -19.95 2.26 -11.76
C ALA A 222 -21.22 1.51 -12.20
N SER A 223 -22.26 2.28 -12.58
CA SER A 223 -23.38 1.74 -13.34
C SER A 223 -22.92 1.25 -14.71
N SER A 224 -23.70 0.40 -15.38
CA SER A 224 -23.40 -0.12 -16.70
C SER A 224 -23.12 0.96 -17.76
N SER A 225 -23.75 2.13 -17.64
CA SER A 225 -23.51 3.28 -18.52
C SER A 225 -22.37 4.21 -18.07
N GLY A 226 -21.87 4.05 -16.83
CA GLY A 226 -20.89 4.97 -16.23
C GLY A 226 -21.44 6.36 -15.89
N GLU A 227 -22.78 6.56 -15.95
CA GLU A 227 -23.42 7.83 -15.60
C GLU A 227 -23.60 8.01 -14.09
N ALA A 228 -23.53 6.93 -13.33
CA ALA A 228 -23.54 6.95 -11.88
C ALA A 228 -22.40 6.11 -11.32
N VAL A 229 -21.84 6.56 -10.20
CA VAL A 229 -20.85 5.83 -9.41
C VAL A 229 -21.31 5.71 -7.97
N ALA A 230 -20.92 4.61 -7.32
CA ALA A 230 -20.92 4.50 -5.88
C ALA A 230 -19.47 4.46 -5.40
N VAL A 231 -19.14 5.23 -4.38
CA VAL A 231 -17.80 5.34 -3.82
C VAL A 231 -17.82 5.13 -2.31
N LEU A 232 -16.80 4.45 -1.78
CA LEU A 232 -16.51 4.46 -0.35
C LEU A 232 -15.57 5.63 -0.08
N ALA A 233 -16.04 6.61 0.66
CA ALA A 233 -15.28 7.85 0.84
C ALA A 233 -15.35 8.37 2.26
N SER A 234 -14.24 8.97 2.70
CA SER A 234 -14.04 9.62 4.00
C SER A 234 -13.51 11.04 3.85
N THR A 235 -13.62 11.82 4.91
CA THR A 235 -13.04 13.16 5.04
C THR A 235 -12.32 13.27 6.38
N ALA A 236 -11.65 14.39 6.64
CA ALA A 236 -10.97 14.64 7.93
C ALA A 236 -11.85 14.40 9.18
N TYR A 237 -13.17 14.48 9.05
CA TYR A 237 -14.11 14.43 10.18
C TYR A 237 -15.26 13.42 10.02
N GLU A 238 -15.33 12.77 8.86
CA GLU A 238 -16.35 11.75 8.58
C GLU A 238 -15.68 10.44 8.20
N PRO A 239 -16.03 9.33 8.86
CA PRO A 239 -15.53 8.01 8.51
C PRO A 239 -15.98 7.58 7.12
N GLY A 240 -15.43 6.49 6.61
CA GLY A 240 -15.80 5.92 5.32
C GLY A 240 -17.27 5.52 5.26
N ASP A 241 -18.00 6.16 4.34
CA ASP A 241 -19.40 5.88 4.03
C ASP A 241 -19.60 5.79 2.51
N VAL A 242 -20.66 5.06 2.10
CA VAL A 242 -21.03 4.96 0.69
C VAL A 242 -21.70 6.26 0.23
N HIS A 243 -21.19 6.79 -0.87
CA HIS A 243 -21.78 7.94 -1.57
C HIS A 243 -22.08 7.56 -3.02
N CYS A 244 -23.17 8.09 -3.59
CA CYS A 244 -23.59 7.77 -4.96
C CYS A 244 -24.00 9.04 -5.71
N GLY A 245 -23.74 9.06 -7.01
CA GLY A 245 -24.13 10.15 -7.91
C GLY A 245 -23.34 10.12 -9.22
N PRO A 246 -23.48 11.16 -10.07
CA PRO A 246 -22.68 11.27 -11.28
C PRO A 246 -21.19 11.45 -10.96
N PRO A 247 -20.26 10.83 -11.72
CA PRO A 247 -18.81 10.93 -11.44
C PRO A 247 -18.27 12.37 -11.44
N GLY A 248 -18.83 13.24 -12.27
CA GLY A 248 -18.49 14.68 -12.33
C GLY A 248 -19.41 15.59 -11.54
N GLY A 249 -20.34 15.04 -10.75
CA GLY A 249 -21.36 15.79 -10.03
C GLY A 249 -21.31 15.64 -8.52
N ARG A 250 -22.41 16.05 -7.88
CA ARG A 250 -22.56 15.90 -6.44
C ARG A 250 -22.83 14.45 -6.07
N LEU A 251 -22.01 13.87 -5.20
CA LEU A 251 -22.24 12.56 -4.59
C LEU A 251 -23.06 12.73 -3.30
N VAL A 252 -24.10 11.93 -3.14
CA VAL A 252 -24.98 11.92 -1.97
C VAL A 252 -24.63 10.73 -1.10
N ARG A 253 -24.46 10.95 0.20
CA ARG A 253 -24.20 9.88 1.17
C ARG A 253 -25.42 8.97 1.30
N LEU A 254 -25.21 7.65 1.17
CA LEU A 254 -26.23 6.62 1.26
C LEU A 254 -26.15 5.78 2.53
N SER A 255 -24.98 5.68 3.14
CA SER A 255 -24.79 4.93 4.39
C SER A 255 -24.43 5.84 5.56
N ASP A 256 -24.54 5.30 6.75
CA ASP A 256 -24.13 5.91 8.00
C ASP A 256 -23.63 4.81 8.93
N THR A 257 -22.41 4.35 8.66
CA THR A 257 -21.84 3.15 9.30
C THR A 257 -21.38 3.40 10.72
N ARG A 258 -20.94 4.62 11.04
CA ARG A 258 -20.34 4.99 12.33
C ARG A 258 -20.90 6.33 12.86
N PRO A 259 -22.21 6.42 13.12
CA PRO A 259 -22.84 7.68 13.57
C PRO A 259 -22.35 8.15 14.95
N ASP A 260 -21.84 7.24 15.77
CA ASP A 260 -21.26 7.49 17.08
C ASP A 260 -19.98 8.35 17.00
N LEU A 261 -19.20 8.23 15.93
CA LEU A 261 -17.96 9.00 15.74
C LEU A 261 -18.21 10.50 15.60
N ARG A 262 -19.40 10.93 15.16
CA ARG A 262 -19.77 12.37 15.12
C ARG A 262 -19.88 13.01 16.51
N ARG A 263 -20.00 12.22 17.56
CA ARG A 263 -20.04 12.71 18.95
C ARG A 263 -18.66 12.81 19.58
N VAL A 264 -17.65 12.24 18.92
CA VAL A 264 -16.26 12.30 19.38
C VAL A 264 -15.68 13.69 19.04
N ARG A 265 -14.99 14.27 20.00
CA ARG A 265 -14.23 15.49 19.74
C ARG A 265 -12.86 15.09 19.17
N TRP A 266 -12.66 15.40 17.91
CA TRP A 266 -11.42 15.15 17.20
C TRP A 266 -10.44 16.31 17.34
N GLY A 267 -9.14 16.05 17.23
CA GLY A 267 -8.13 17.05 17.00
C GLY A 267 -8.36 17.72 15.65
N THR A 268 -8.14 19.02 15.57
CA THR A 268 -8.25 19.76 14.30
C THR A 268 -7.19 19.28 13.34
N GLN A 269 -7.61 18.83 12.15
CA GLN A 269 -6.73 18.42 11.06
C GLN A 269 -6.56 19.57 10.08
N GLU A 270 -5.32 19.88 9.75
CA GLU A 270 -4.95 20.97 8.85
C GLU A 270 -4.05 20.42 7.74
N ARG A 271 -4.31 20.88 6.51
CA ARG A 271 -3.44 20.60 5.36
C ARG A 271 -2.21 21.49 5.41
N LEU A 272 -1.06 20.89 5.20
CA LEU A 272 0.22 21.58 5.08
C LEU A 272 0.70 21.53 3.64
N SER A 273 1.28 22.64 3.18
CA SER A 273 2.03 22.71 1.92
C SER A 273 3.35 23.40 2.21
N TYR A 274 4.44 22.79 1.81
CA TYR A 274 5.77 23.32 2.04
C TYR A 274 6.72 22.88 0.92
N LYS A 275 7.95 23.40 0.93
CA LYS A 275 8.94 23.05 -0.10
C LYS A 275 10.11 22.30 0.53
N ALA A 276 10.55 21.24 -0.15
CA ALA A 276 11.83 20.62 0.14
C ALA A 276 12.99 21.58 -0.06
N GLY A 277 14.16 21.21 0.45
CA GLY A 277 15.37 22.01 0.30
C GLY A 277 15.82 22.25 -1.14
N ASP A 278 15.43 21.38 -2.07
CA ASP A 278 15.66 21.48 -3.50
C ASP A 278 14.52 22.18 -4.27
N GLY A 279 13.50 22.65 -3.56
CA GLY A 279 12.36 23.40 -4.12
C GLY A 279 11.18 22.55 -4.55
N LEU A 280 11.23 21.22 -4.38
CA LEU A 280 10.11 20.33 -4.66
C LEU A 280 8.91 20.68 -3.77
N ASP A 281 7.70 20.73 -4.36
CA ASP A 281 6.47 20.94 -3.60
C ASP A 281 6.10 19.67 -2.85
N LEU A 282 5.84 19.82 -1.55
CA LEU A 282 5.48 18.76 -0.62
C LEU A 282 4.16 19.09 0.07
N ASP A 283 3.46 18.07 0.49
CA ASP A 283 2.28 18.19 1.33
C ASP A 283 2.34 17.27 2.56
N GLY A 284 1.36 17.42 3.42
CA GLY A 284 1.18 16.62 4.61
C GLY A 284 -0.01 17.11 5.42
N LEU A 285 -0.20 16.51 6.58
CA LEU A 285 -1.27 16.89 7.51
C LEU A 285 -0.68 17.20 8.88
N LEU A 286 -1.28 18.16 9.56
CA LEU A 286 -1.06 18.45 10.96
C LEU A 286 -2.35 18.19 11.73
N ILE A 287 -2.29 17.35 12.76
CA ILE A 287 -3.40 17.19 13.69
C ILE A 287 -3.03 17.83 15.01
N LEU A 288 -3.81 18.82 15.42
CA LEU A 288 -3.62 19.51 16.68
C LEU A 288 -4.23 18.74 17.86
N PRO A 289 -3.72 18.90 19.08
CA PRO A 289 -4.33 18.30 20.25
C PRO A 289 -5.80 18.68 20.39
N VAL A 290 -6.63 17.77 20.86
CA VAL A 290 -8.08 17.96 20.97
C VAL A 290 -8.39 19.23 21.77
N GLY A 291 -9.17 20.14 21.16
CA GLY A 291 -9.59 21.40 21.76
C GLY A 291 -8.51 22.47 21.82
N ARG A 292 -7.37 22.27 21.15
CA ARG A 292 -6.27 23.25 21.05
C ARG A 292 -6.19 23.82 19.64
N ARG A 293 -5.53 24.98 19.53
CA ARG A 293 -5.24 25.69 18.27
C ARG A 293 -3.73 25.93 18.17
N ARG A 294 -3.19 26.24 17.00
CA ARG A 294 -1.76 26.48 16.79
C ARG A 294 -1.16 27.43 17.82
N GLN A 295 -1.85 28.52 18.13
CA GLN A 295 -1.40 29.55 19.09
C GLN A 295 -1.31 29.07 20.55
N ASP A 296 -1.87 27.91 20.87
CA ASP A 296 -1.79 27.29 22.20
C ASP A 296 -0.51 26.44 22.36
N GLY A 297 0.34 26.39 21.31
CA GLY A 297 1.64 25.73 21.29
C GLY A 297 2.76 26.49 22.06
N PRO A 298 4.00 25.96 22.03
CA PRO A 298 4.41 24.77 21.32
C PRO A 298 3.99 23.48 22.01
N PHE A 299 3.63 22.46 21.19
CA PHE A 299 3.21 21.13 21.64
C PHE A 299 4.34 20.11 21.48
N PRO A 300 4.37 19.03 22.30
CA PRO A 300 5.12 17.85 21.92
C PRO A 300 4.63 17.38 20.55
N LEU A 301 5.56 17.12 19.62
CA LEU A 301 5.24 16.69 18.26
C LEU A 301 5.59 15.23 18.07
N ILE A 302 4.67 14.44 17.53
CA ILE A 302 4.95 13.10 17.01
C ILE A 302 4.84 13.17 15.49
N THR A 303 5.94 12.87 14.79
CA THR A 303 5.94 12.68 13.35
C THR A 303 5.60 11.22 13.08
N LEU A 304 4.47 10.97 12.43
CA LEU A 304 4.03 9.63 12.04
C LEU A 304 4.26 9.46 10.54
N VAL A 305 5.18 8.54 10.18
CA VAL A 305 5.57 8.30 8.78
C VAL A 305 4.83 7.10 8.23
N HIS A 306 4.23 7.24 7.04
CA HIS A 306 3.49 6.15 6.38
C HIS A 306 4.40 5.03 5.86
N GLY A 307 3.82 3.86 5.60
CA GLY A 307 4.46 2.73 4.93
C GLY A 307 4.61 2.95 3.42
N GLY A 308 4.95 1.90 2.72
CA GLY A 308 5.13 1.92 1.26
C GLY A 308 6.59 1.70 0.86
N PRO A 309 7.35 2.68 0.31
CA PRO A 309 7.13 4.14 0.30
C PRO A 309 5.97 4.63 -0.58
N TYR A 310 5.52 3.85 -1.56
CA TYR A 310 4.45 4.22 -2.49
C TYR A 310 3.07 4.15 -1.81
N ASP A 311 2.86 5.03 -0.83
CA ASP A 311 1.60 5.31 -0.14
C ASP A 311 1.51 6.81 0.16
N ARG A 312 0.49 7.26 0.87
CA ARG A 312 0.32 8.67 1.28
C ARG A 312 -0.68 8.82 2.41
N TYR A 313 -0.56 9.87 3.17
CA TYR A 313 -1.67 10.36 3.99
C TYR A 313 -2.63 11.17 3.13
N CYS A 314 -3.91 10.85 3.26
CA CYS A 314 -5.01 11.61 2.66
C CYS A 314 -5.70 12.46 3.71
N ASP A 315 -6.43 13.49 3.27
CA ASP A 315 -7.25 14.29 4.17
C ASP A 315 -8.51 13.52 4.58
N ASP A 316 -8.34 12.47 5.36
CA ASP A 316 -9.36 11.56 5.84
C ASP A 316 -9.34 11.39 7.37
N LEU A 317 -10.42 10.86 7.92
CA LEU A 317 -10.49 10.46 9.33
C LEU A 317 -9.80 9.09 9.49
N ASN A 318 -8.49 9.13 9.70
CA ASN A 318 -7.72 7.92 9.94
C ASN A 318 -8.00 7.37 11.35
N THR A 319 -8.81 6.31 11.41
CA THR A 319 -9.18 5.59 12.64
C THR A 319 -8.54 4.20 12.72
N THR A 320 -7.50 3.94 11.93
CA THR A 320 -6.73 2.69 12.01
C THR A 320 -5.98 2.60 13.35
N TRP A 321 -5.39 1.47 13.63
CA TRP A 321 -4.67 1.21 14.87
C TRP A 321 -3.39 2.05 15.06
N PHE A 322 -2.91 2.77 14.04
CA PHE A 322 -1.93 3.85 14.16
C PHE A 322 -2.55 5.21 14.53
N SER A 323 -3.83 5.27 14.74
CA SER A 323 -4.67 6.46 14.77
C SER A 323 -3.96 7.72 15.27
N PRO A 324 -3.65 8.69 14.39
CA PRO A 324 -3.06 9.96 14.80
C PRO A 324 -3.99 10.75 15.72
N GLN A 325 -5.31 10.55 15.60
CA GLN A 325 -6.29 11.16 16.48
C GLN A 325 -6.21 10.62 17.93
N TRP A 326 -5.75 9.38 18.11
CA TRP A 326 -5.48 8.82 19.44
C TRP A 326 -4.33 9.54 20.14
N LEU A 327 -3.28 9.89 19.40
CA LEU A 327 -2.16 10.69 19.89
C LEU A 327 -2.58 12.14 20.14
N ALA A 328 -3.39 12.73 19.25
CA ALA A 328 -3.94 14.08 19.44
C ALA A 328 -4.84 14.16 20.69
N ALA A 329 -5.62 13.12 20.99
CA ALA A 329 -6.41 13.03 22.22
C ALA A 329 -5.52 12.91 23.46
N ALA A 330 -4.31 12.38 23.34
CA ALA A 330 -3.31 12.35 24.41
C ALA A 330 -2.52 13.67 24.56
N GLY A 331 -2.82 14.71 23.73
CA GLY A 331 -2.26 16.04 23.85
C GLY A 331 -1.03 16.32 22.99
N TYR A 332 -0.71 15.44 22.04
CA TYR A 332 0.35 15.63 21.06
C TYR A 332 -0.16 16.36 19.81
N ALA A 333 0.64 17.23 19.24
CA ALA A 333 0.51 17.54 17.82
C ALA A 333 1.06 16.36 17.01
N VAL A 334 0.39 16.00 15.90
CA VAL A 334 0.81 14.88 15.05
C VAL A 334 1.03 15.40 13.65
N PHE A 335 2.24 15.22 13.14
CA PHE A 335 2.63 15.54 11.78
C PHE A 335 2.63 14.29 10.92
N LEU A 336 1.92 14.33 9.80
CA LEU A 336 1.75 13.26 8.83
C LEU A 336 2.35 13.75 7.48
N PRO A 337 3.65 13.58 7.24
CA PRO A 337 4.31 14.02 6.02
C PRO A 337 4.00 13.08 4.85
N ASN A 338 3.94 13.63 3.63
CA ASN A 338 4.00 12.91 2.37
C ASN A 338 5.33 13.24 1.67
N PRO A 339 6.42 12.56 2.01
CA PRO A 339 7.70 12.78 1.37
C PRO A 339 7.74 12.20 -0.06
N ARG A 340 8.75 12.61 -0.85
CA ARG A 340 9.02 11.94 -2.13
C ARG A 340 9.16 10.43 -1.95
N GLY A 341 8.86 9.65 -2.99
CA GLY A 341 8.68 8.20 -2.93
C GLY A 341 7.22 7.79 -2.78
N GLY A 342 6.37 8.69 -2.25
CA GLY A 342 4.94 8.46 -2.03
C GLY A 342 4.07 8.67 -3.26
N GLN A 343 2.75 8.56 -3.04
CA GLN A 343 1.71 8.80 -4.04
C GLN A 343 1.29 10.27 -4.10
N GLY A 344 0.49 10.61 -5.11
CA GLY A 344 -0.22 11.90 -5.22
C GLY A 344 0.47 12.96 -6.07
N HIS A 345 1.73 12.75 -6.47
CA HIS A 345 2.54 13.70 -7.24
C HIS A 345 3.17 13.09 -8.50
N GLY A 346 2.59 12.02 -9.02
CA GLY A 346 3.01 11.38 -10.26
C GLY A 346 4.22 10.45 -10.14
N HIS A 347 4.59 9.85 -11.29
CA HIS A 347 5.63 8.82 -11.34
C HIS A 347 7.03 9.33 -10.93
N ALA A 348 7.42 10.53 -11.37
CA ALA A 348 8.75 11.08 -11.06
C ALA A 348 8.96 11.28 -9.55
N PHE A 349 7.92 11.70 -8.84
CA PHE A 349 7.92 11.84 -7.39
C PHE A 349 8.04 10.48 -6.70
N ALA A 350 7.25 9.49 -7.14
CA ALA A 350 7.32 8.12 -6.61
C ALA A 350 8.67 7.45 -6.85
N ALA A 351 9.25 7.62 -8.04
CA ALA A 351 10.55 7.03 -8.41
C ALA A 351 11.75 7.75 -7.80
N ALA A 352 11.56 8.89 -7.15
CA ALA A 352 12.66 9.72 -6.66
C ALA A 352 13.53 9.05 -5.58
N VAL A 353 13.04 8.01 -4.90
CA VAL A 353 13.76 7.26 -3.86
C VAL A 353 14.48 6.01 -4.39
N ALA A 354 14.40 5.72 -5.68
CA ALA A 354 15.02 4.54 -6.26
C ALA A 354 16.54 4.52 -6.02
N GLY A 355 17.02 3.49 -5.33
CA GLY A 355 18.44 3.29 -4.99
C GLY A 355 19.04 4.29 -4.01
N LYS A 356 18.19 5.10 -3.35
CA LYS A 356 18.65 6.18 -2.44
C LYS A 356 17.65 6.48 -1.30
N VAL A 357 16.93 5.46 -0.91
CA VAL A 357 15.98 5.50 0.20
C VAL A 357 16.64 6.07 1.48
N GLY A 358 15.89 6.85 2.26
CA GLY A 358 16.41 7.48 3.47
C GLY A 358 17.26 8.75 3.25
N LEU A 359 17.51 9.18 2.02
CA LEU A 359 18.28 10.40 1.74
C LEU A 359 17.36 11.63 1.62
N GLU A 360 16.91 11.94 0.41
CA GLU A 360 16.11 13.16 0.19
C GLU A 360 14.73 13.06 0.85
N GLU A 361 14.10 11.88 0.92
CA GLU A 361 12.82 11.72 1.63
C GLU A 361 12.92 12.03 3.13
N TRP A 362 14.07 11.71 3.74
CA TRP A 362 14.34 12.09 5.13
C TRP A 362 14.44 13.61 5.29
N THR A 363 15.12 14.29 4.36
CA THR A 363 15.22 15.76 4.38
C THR A 363 13.87 16.44 4.13
N ASP A 364 12.99 15.82 3.33
CA ASP A 364 11.61 16.28 3.14
C ASP A 364 10.83 16.29 4.46
N ILE A 365 10.95 15.22 5.26
CA ILE A 365 10.32 15.09 6.58
C ILE A 365 10.89 16.13 7.55
N LEU A 366 12.23 16.27 7.60
CA LEU A 366 12.88 17.26 8.47
C LEU A 366 12.42 18.67 8.15
N THR A 367 12.27 19.02 6.87
CA THR A 367 11.80 20.35 6.46
C THR A 367 10.40 20.64 7.00
N GLY A 368 9.50 19.66 7.00
CA GLY A 368 8.17 19.81 7.60
C GLY A 368 8.21 19.98 9.13
N ILE A 369 9.08 19.24 9.82
CA ILE A 369 9.29 19.40 11.26
C ILE A 369 9.83 20.79 11.58
N ASP A 370 10.84 21.26 10.81
CA ASP A 370 11.46 22.57 11.02
C ASP A 370 10.47 23.72 10.75
N LEU A 371 9.58 23.58 9.77
CA LEU A 371 8.47 24.50 9.54
C LEU A 371 7.56 24.59 10.77
N LEU A 372 7.14 23.46 11.33
CA LEU A 372 6.26 23.44 12.50
C LEU A 372 6.92 24.01 13.77
N ILE A 373 8.23 23.86 13.91
CA ILE A 373 9.00 24.52 14.98
C ILE A 373 9.06 26.04 14.76
N ALA A 374 9.37 26.47 13.54
CA ALA A 374 9.43 27.89 13.20
C ALA A 374 8.09 28.59 13.38
N ASP A 375 6.99 27.90 13.09
CA ASP A 375 5.61 28.39 13.30
C ASP A 375 5.18 28.40 14.78
N GLY A 376 6.03 27.92 15.71
CA GLY A 376 5.72 27.84 17.14
C GLY A 376 4.69 26.76 17.50
N VAL A 377 4.43 25.80 16.60
CA VAL A 377 3.51 24.68 16.83
C VAL A 377 4.21 23.53 17.57
N ALA A 378 5.42 23.17 17.13
CA ALA A 378 6.19 22.06 17.68
C ALA A 378 7.24 22.55 18.68
N ASP A 379 7.35 21.82 19.79
CA ASP A 379 8.40 22.02 20.79
C ASP A 379 9.67 21.26 20.34
N PRO A 380 10.77 21.95 20.04
CA PRO A 380 12.00 21.32 19.57
C PRO A 380 12.62 20.35 20.58
N ASP A 381 12.32 20.49 21.86
CA ASP A 381 12.84 19.64 22.94
C ASP A 381 11.95 18.41 23.20
N ARG A 382 10.79 18.31 22.55
CA ARG A 382 9.82 17.23 22.73
C ARG A 382 9.34 16.65 21.39
N LEU A 383 10.28 16.17 20.57
CA LEU A 383 10.03 15.55 19.27
C LEU A 383 10.02 14.02 19.41
N GLY A 384 9.01 13.36 18.86
CA GLY A 384 8.91 11.92 18.69
C GLY A 384 8.78 11.55 17.22
N ILE A 385 9.17 10.33 16.87
CA ILE A 385 8.97 9.76 15.54
C ILE A 385 8.36 8.37 15.65
N ASP A 386 7.42 8.06 14.78
CA ASP A 386 6.65 6.82 14.74
C ASP A 386 6.47 6.39 13.29
N GLY A 387 6.45 5.12 13.02
CA GLY A 387 6.13 4.60 11.71
C GLY A 387 6.10 3.08 11.65
N TRP A 388 5.41 2.57 10.61
CA TRP A 388 5.28 1.15 10.36
C TRP A 388 5.79 0.80 8.98
N SER A 389 6.39 -0.41 8.80
CA SER A 389 6.92 -0.85 7.51
C SER A 389 8.02 0.09 7.01
N HIS A 390 7.87 0.68 5.84
CA HIS A 390 8.77 1.74 5.36
C HIS A 390 8.81 2.95 6.33
N GLY A 391 7.68 3.31 6.97
CA GLY A 391 7.68 4.32 8.04
C GLY A 391 8.50 3.88 9.26
N GLY A 392 8.49 2.59 9.60
CA GLY A 392 9.36 2.00 10.61
C GLY A 392 10.84 2.02 10.23
N PHE A 393 11.16 1.80 8.95
CA PHE A 393 12.49 2.05 8.40
C PHE A 393 12.90 3.51 8.63
N MET A 394 12.03 4.46 8.27
CA MET A 394 12.31 5.88 8.40
C MET A 394 12.52 6.30 9.87
N ALA A 395 11.74 5.74 10.81
CA ALA A 395 11.95 5.97 12.23
C ALA A 395 13.31 5.41 12.72
N ALA A 396 13.67 4.19 12.26
CA ALA A 396 14.97 3.59 12.56
C ALA A 396 16.14 4.37 11.93
N TRP A 397 15.95 4.86 10.72
CA TRP A 397 16.90 5.72 10.02
C TRP A 397 17.12 7.03 10.79
N ALA A 398 16.03 7.72 11.11
CA ALA A 398 16.05 9.02 11.79
C ALA A 398 16.89 9.01 13.07
N VAL A 399 16.70 8.01 13.94
CA VAL A 399 17.44 7.93 15.22
C VAL A 399 18.92 7.64 15.05
N GLY A 400 19.34 7.12 13.90
CA GLY A 400 20.74 6.96 13.52
C GLY A 400 21.38 8.21 12.89
N GLN A 401 20.57 9.19 12.45
CA GLN A 401 21.02 10.39 11.77
C GLN A 401 20.99 11.66 12.65
N THR A 402 20.19 11.68 13.71
CA THR A 402 20.04 12.84 14.58
C THR A 402 19.66 12.46 16.02
N ASP A 403 19.97 13.32 17.00
CA ASP A 403 19.61 13.22 18.41
C ASP A 403 18.40 14.09 18.80
N ARG A 404 17.73 14.70 17.82
CA ARG A 404 16.58 15.61 18.03
C ARG A 404 15.40 14.89 18.67
N PHE A 405 15.17 13.62 18.32
CA PHE A 405 14.04 12.85 18.85
C PHE A 405 14.30 12.35 20.26
N LYS A 406 13.31 12.49 21.14
CA LYS A 406 13.37 12.02 22.53
C LYS A 406 12.71 10.65 22.70
N ALA A 407 11.97 10.18 21.71
CA ALA A 407 11.40 8.84 21.63
C ALA A 407 11.17 8.44 20.17
N ALA A 408 11.32 7.16 19.87
CA ALA A 408 10.98 6.59 18.59
C ALA A 408 10.16 5.30 18.75
N LEU A 409 9.24 5.05 17.81
CA LEU A 409 8.58 3.77 17.62
C LEU A 409 8.93 3.23 16.24
N ILE A 410 9.42 2.00 16.19
CA ILE A 410 9.79 1.26 14.98
C ILE A 410 8.85 0.07 14.86
N GLY A 411 7.81 0.20 14.08
CA GLY A 411 6.84 -0.87 13.81
C GLY A 411 7.20 -1.63 12.53
N ALA A 412 7.42 -2.95 12.60
CA ALA A 412 7.75 -3.81 11.46
C ALA A 412 8.72 -3.14 10.47
N GLY A 413 9.74 -2.44 10.99
CA GLY A 413 10.64 -1.59 10.22
C GLY A 413 11.80 -2.35 9.58
N ILE A 414 12.15 -1.96 8.35
CA ILE A 414 13.34 -2.44 7.67
C ILE A 414 14.56 -1.78 8.33
N THR A 415 15.50 -2.58 8.77
CA THR A 415 16.74 -2.10 9.43
C THR A 415 18.00 -2.44 8.66
N ASP A 416 17.90 -3.38 7.72
CA ASP A 416 18.96 -3.80 6.81
C ASP A 416 18.37 -4.13 5.44
N TRP A 417 18.68 -3.34 4.43
CA TRP A 417 18.15 -3.50 3.07
C TRP A 417 18.71 -4.74 2.34
N GLY A 418 19.91 -5.18 2.66
CA GLY A 418 20.46 -6.42 2.13
C GLY A 418 19.72 -7.65 2.66
N MET A 419 19.43 -7.67 3.97
CA MET A 419 18.62 -8.71 4.59
C MET A 419 17.18 -8.67 4.04
N GLN A 420 16.61 -7.46 3.83
CA GLN A 420 15.26 -7.31 3.28
C GLN A 420 15.16 -7.95 1.90
N ALA A 421 16.03 -7.59 0.98
CA ALA A 421 16.06 -8.20 -0.35
C ALA A 421 16.31 -9.72 -0.33
N ALA A 422 17.02 -10.24 0.68
CA ALA A 422 17.35 -11.66 0.78
C ALA A 422 16.28 -12.51 1.47
N THR A 423 15.45 -11.95 2.34
CA THR A 423 14.56 -12.71 3.23
C THR A 423 13.12 -12.24 3.25
N GLY A 424 12.82 -11.05 2.70
CA GLY A 424 11.45 -10.55 2.52
C GLY A 424 10.76 -11.24 1.34
N GLU A 425 9.45 -11.33 1.37
CA GLU A 425 8.67 -11.98 0.30
C GLU A 425 8.71 -11.22 -1.03
N GLU A 426 8.96 -9.90 -1.00
CA GLU A 426 9.12 -9.07 -2.19
C GLU A 426 10.52 -9.15 -2.82
N GLY A 427 11.50 -9.72 -2.09
CA GLY A 427 12.81 -10.10 -2.58
C GLY A 427 13.53 -9.01 -3.38
N VAL A 428 13.80 -9.29 -4.65
CA VAL A 428 14.56 -8.40 -5.54
C VAL A 428 13.88 -7.06 -5.77
N LEU A 429 12.55 -6.94 -5.65
CA LEU A 429 11.85 -5.65 -5.75
C LEU A 429 12.42 -4.63 -4.75
N GLU A 430 12.67 -5.05 -3.54
CA GLU A 430 13.21 -4.23 -2.45
C GLU A 430 14.63 -3.72 -2.72
N SER A 431 15.40 -4.43 -3.56
CA SER A 431 16.72 -3.94 -4.01
C SER A 431 16.62 -2.64 -4.82
N GLY A 432 15.46 -2.39 -5.42
CA GLY A 432 15.17 -1.12 -6.10
C GLY A 432 15.21 0.08 -5.17
N LEU A 433 14.89 -0.09 -3.88
CA LEU A 433 14.97 0.94 -2.84
C LEU A 433 16.37 1.04 -2.25
N GLY A 434 16.95 -0.09 -1.83
CA GLY A 434 18.30 -0.18 -1.25
C GLY A 434 19.45 0.02 -2.26
N GLY A 435 19.17 -0.04 -3.56
CA GLY A 435 20.10 0.25 -4.65
C GLY A 435 21.11 -0.85 -4.96
N SER A 436 21.13 -1.96 -4.20
CA SER A 436 21.98 -3.12 -4.44
C SER A 436 21.52 -4.33 -3.62
N ILE A 437 22.01 -5.52 -4.00
CA ILE A 437 21.79 -6.79 -3.30
C ILE A 437 23.11 -7.42 -2.91
N GLY A 438 23.13 -8.11 -1.74
CA GLY A 438 24.36 -8.59 -1.11
C GLY A 438 25.10 -9.70 -1.83
N TRP A 439 24.43 -10.46 -2.72
CA TRP A 439 25.05 -11.58 -3.46
C TRP A 439 25.68 -11.20 -4.80
N GLU A 440 25.79 -9.91 -5.13
CA GLU A 440 26.44 -9.43 -6.35
C GLU A 440 27.95 -9.20 -6.18
N GLY A 441 28.57 -9.85 -5.23
CA GLY A 441 30.02 -9.80 -4.96
C GLY A 441 30.37 -9.31 -3.56
N PRO A 442 31.66 -9.14 -3.23
CA PRO A 442 32.06 -8.69 -1.90
C PRO A 442 31.75 -7.20 -1.69
N GLY A 443 31.23 -6.87 -0.47
CA GLY A 443 30.96 -5.49 -0.10
C GLY A 443 32.20 -4.59 0.00
N PRO A 444 32.03 -3.28 0.34
CA PRO A 444 30.77 -2.72 0.82
C PRO A 444 29.77 -2.50 -0.32
N HIS A 445 28.48 -2.78 -0.04
CA HIS A 445 27.38 -2.55 -0.96
C HIS A 445 26.72 -1.19 -0.72
N LEU A 446 25.93 -0.69 -1.69
CA LEU A 446 25.24 0.57 -1.54
C LEU A 446 24.22 0.51 -0.38
N HIS A 447 23.47 -0.59 -0.28
CA HIS A 447 22.48 -0.79 0.78
C HIS A 447 23.06 -0.72 2.20
N ASP A 448 24.35 -1.03 2.43
CA ASP A 448 24.98 -0.89 3.74
C ASP A 448 24.92 0.55 4.27
N ARG A 449 25.02 1.53 3.36
CA ARG A 449 24.98 2.96 3.69
C ARG A 449 23.56 3.50 3.89
N LEU A 450 22.56 2.77 3.42
CA LEU A 450 21.15 3.11 3.51
C LEU A 450 20.42 2.32 4.61
N SER A 451 21.12 1.38 5.25
CA SER A 451 20.57 0.51 6.30
C SER A 451 20.71 1.15 7.69
N PRO A 452 19.62 1.33 8.44
CA PRO A 452 19.64 1.88 9.80
C PRO A 452 20.61 1.19 10.75
N VAL A 453 20.75 -0.14 10.66
CA VAL A 453 21.65 -0.92 11.53
C VAL A 453 23.10 -0.48 11.43
N SER A 454 23.55 0.04 10.29
CA SER A 454 24.90 0.56 10.09
C SER A 454 25.20 1.81 10.93
N PHE A 455 24.16 2.47 11.45
CA PHE A 455 24.23 3.67 12.28
C PHE A 455 23.81 3.43 13.74
N ALA A 456 23.55 2.17 14.13
CA ALA A 456 23.07 1.83 15.47
C ALA A 456 23.99 2.31 16.60
N SER A 457 25.31 2.44 16.34
CA SER A 457 26.28 2.99 17.30
C SER A 457 26.11 4.48 17.61
N LYS A 458 25.33 5.21 16.78
CA LYS A 458 25.03 6.62 16.97
C LYS A 458 23.68 6.87 17.68
N VAL A 459 22.87 5.82 17.82
CA VAL A 459 21.53 5.93 18.43
C VAL A 459 21.65 6.23 19.91
N THR A 460 21.03 7.33 20.33
CA THR A 460 20.87 7.72 21.74
C THR A 460 19.40 7.85 22.14
N THR A 461 18.52 7.93 21.17
CA THR A 461 17.07 8.03 21.34
C THR A 461 16.51 6.71 21.91
N PRO A 462 15.67 6.73 22.96
CA PRO A 462 14.92 5.57 23.40
C PRO A 462 13.98 5.02 22.31
N VAL A 463 13.98 3.70 22.09
CA VAL A 463 13.30 3.04 20.97
C VAL A 463 12.30 1.99 21.45
N LEU A 464 11.05 2.07 20.99
CA LEU A 464 10.06 0.99 21.08
C LEU A 464 10.01 0.25 19.73
N ILE A 465 10.30 -1.06 19.73
CA ILE A 465 10.20 -1.91 18.54
C ILE A 465 8.97 -2.81 18.69
N LEU A 466 8.08 -2.77 17.70
CA LEU A 466 6.88 -3.61 17.63
C LEU A 466 6.91 -4.44 16.33
N HIS A 467 6.66 -5.77 16.43
CA HIS A 467 6.78 -6.64 15.25
C HIS A 467 5.86 -7.86 15.34
N GLY A 468 5.27 -8.26 14.21
CA GLY A 468 4.55 -9.53 14.09
C GLY A 468 5.52 -10.73 14.04
N GLN A 469 5.18 -11.81 14.71
CA GLN A 469 6.05 -13.00 14.73
C GLN A 469 6.18 -13.66 13.35
N ASP A 470 5.08 -13.68 12.60
CA ASP A 470 4.95 -14.41 11.34
C ASP A 470 5.00 -13.45 10.13
N ASP A 471 5.66 -12.29 10.30
CA ASP A 471 5.84 -11.29 9.25
C ASP A 471 6.79 -11.82 8.16
N THR A 472 6.27 -12.01 6.95
CA THR A 472 7.02 -12.45 5.76
C THR A 472 7.40 -11.29 4.85
N ASN A 473 6.71 -10.16 4.96
CA ASN A 473 7.00 -8.96 4.18
C ASN A 473 8.28 -8.28 4.70
N VAL A 474 8.28 -7.93 6.00
CA VAL A 474 9.48 -7.47 6.72
C VAL A 474 9.82 -8.49 7.81
N PRO A 475 10.67 -9.48 7.53
CA PRO A 475 10.88 -10.60 8.45
C PRO A 475 11.35 -10.18 9.83
N LEU A 476 10.87 -10.86 10.88
CA LEU A 476 11.19 -10.60 12.30
C LEU A 476 12.70 -10.48 12.55
N GLY A 477 13.53 -11.08 11.68
CA GLY A 477 14.99 -10.95 11.69
C GLY A 477 15.47 -9.50 11.68
N GLN A 478 14.78 -8.62 10.98
CA GLN A 478 15.06 -7.19 10.91
C GLN A 478 15.04 -6.54 12.30
N ALA A 479 13.93 -6.72 13.02
CA ALA A 479 13.77 -6.21 14.38
C ALA A 479 14.76 -6.86 15.36
N THR A 480 14.99 -8.16 15.24
CA THR A 480 15.95 -8.90 16.10
C THR A 480 17.38 -8.39 15.89
N TYR A 481 17.77 -8.10 14.65
CA TYR A 481 19.09 -7.57 14.33
C TYR A 481 19.31 -6.18 14.94
N PHE A 482 18.33 -5.28 14.75
CA PHE A 482 18.41 -3.93 15.32
C PHE A 482 18.38 -3.94 16.85
N HIS A 483 17.49 -4.75 17.47
CA HIS A 483 17.47 -4.97 18.91
C HIS A 483 18.84 -5.37 19.48
N ARG A 484 19.51 -6.35 18.85
CA ARG A 484 20.85 -6.78 19.29
C ARG A 484 21.89 -5.66 19.18
N ALA A 485 21.81 -4.84 18.14
CA ALA A 485 22.69 -3.70 17.98
C ALA A 485 22.44 -2.64 19.08
N LEU A 486 21.18 -2.32 19.38
CA LEU A 486 20.81 -1.40 20.47
C LEU A 486 21.28 -1.93 21.83
N CYS A 487 21.10 -3.22 22.12
CA CYS A 487 21.65 -3.87 23.33
C CYS A 487 23.17 -3.67 23.42
N ARG A 488 23.89 -3.89 22.32
CA ARG A 488 25.35 -3.76 22.26
C ARG A 488 25.86 -2.38 22.60
N PHE A 489 25.10 -1.35 22.21
CA PHE A 489 25.44 0.06 22.44
C PHE A 489 24.78 0.66 23.68
N GLY A 490 24.02 -0.14 24.45
CA GLY A 490 23.38 0.29 25.72
C GLY A 490 22.27 1.30 25.53
N VAL A 491 21.60 1.29 24.37
CA VAL A 491 20.47 2.18 24.10
C VAL A 491 19.23 1.69 24.86
N GLU A 492 18.53 2.59 25.52
CA GLU A 492 17.24 2.28 26.17
C GLU A 492 16.21 1.88 25.12
N HIS A 493 15.66 0.67 25.21
CA HIS A 493 14.68 0.21 24.24
C HIS A 493 13.81 -0.92 24.80
N GLU A 494 12.64 -1.10 24.19
CA GLU A 494 11.73 -2.23 24.42
C GLU A 494 11.46 -2.91 23.07
N PHE A 495 11.47 -4.25 23.03
CA PHE A 495 11.15 -5.03 21.85
C PHE A 495 9.99 -5.97 22.13
N VAL A 496 8.87 -5.78 21.44
CA VAL A 496 7.63 -6.53 21.60
C VAL A 496 7.34 -7.32 20.33
N VAL A 497 7.13 -8.62 20.49
CA VAL A 497 6.76 -9.53 19.39
C VAL A 497 5.32 -9.98 19.60
N TYR A 498 4.50 -9.84 18.54
CA TYR A 498 3.10 -10.27 18.55
C TYR A 498 2.96 -11.65 17.92
N PRO A 499 2.66 -12.71 18.70
CA PRO A 499 2.49 -14.07 18.18
C PRO A 499 1.33 -14.15 17.16
N ARG A 500 1.50 -14.96 16.09
CA ARG A 500 0.50 -15.20 15.04
C ARG A 500 0.16 -13.98 14.18
N GLU A 501 0.83 -12.86 14.38
CA GLU A 501 0.65 -11.68 13.56
C GLU A 501 1.68 -11.65 12.45
N GLY A 502 1.23 -11.31 11.25
CA GLY A 502 2.06 -11.02 10.08
C GLY A 502 2.52 -9.57 10.05
N HIS A 503 2.64 -9.01 8.82
CA HIS A 503 3.07 -7.62 8.63
C HIS A 503 2.11 -6.60 9.23
N LEU A 504 0.82 -6.89 9.24
CA LEU A 504 -0.21 -6.07 9.90
C LEU A 504 -0.71 -6.78 11.16
N ILE A 505 -0.87 -6.01 12.24
CA ILE A 505 -1.44 -6.52 13.48
C ILE A 505 -2.97 -6.59 13.34
N MET A 506 -3.54 -7.79 13.38
CA MET A 506 -4.95 -8.03 13.06
C MET A 506 -5.78 -8.38 14.29
N GLU A 507 -5.23 -9.10 15.27
CA GLU A 507 -5.96 -9.48 16.48
C GLU A 507 -6.32 -8.25 17.31
N ARG A 508 -7.60 -8.16 17.70
CA ARG A 508 -8.14 -6.99 18.42
C ARG A 508 -7.32 -6.64 19.69
N ASN A 509 -6.93 -7.65 20.46
CA ASN A 509 -6.20 -7.41 21.72
C ASN A 509 -4.77 -6.91 21.45
N HIS A 510 -4.13 -7.40 20.39
CA HIS A 510 -2.82 -6.93 19.98
C HIS A 510 -2.89 -5.47 19.49
N ARG A 511 -3.92 -5.09 18.71
CA ARG A 511 -4.14 -3.69 18.30
C ARG A 511 -4.33 -2.76 19.49
N ILE A 512 -5.07 -3.19 20.51
CA ILE A 512 -5.25 -2.43 21.75
C ILE A 512 -3.91 -2.30 22.50
N ASP A 513 -3.12 -3.36 22.55
CA ASP A 513 -1.80 -3.33 23.19
C ASP A 513 -0.84 -2.38 22.47
N VAL A 514 -0.80 -2.41 21.12
CA VAL A 514 -0.04 -1.43 20.31
C VAL A 514 -0.40 0.00 20.70
N LEU A 515 -1.69 0.36 20.70
CA LEU A 515 -2.14 1.72 21.05
C LEU A 515 -1.72 2.11 22.47
N ARG A 516 -1.85 1.19 23.45
CA ARG A 516 -1.47 1.45 24.85
C ARG A 516 0.03 1.64 25.00
N ARG A 517 0.86 0.77 24.38
CA ARG A 517 2.32 0.88 24.42
C ARG A 517 2.81 2.14 23.74
N THR A 518 2.27 2.46 22.57
CA THR A 518 2.60 3.70 21.84
C THR A 518 2.38 4.92 22.73
N ARG A 519 1.19 5.04 23.35
CA ARG A 519 0.87 6.15 24.24
C ARG A 519 1.76 6.18 25.49
N ALA A 520 1.98 5.01 26.11
CA ALA A 520 2.81 4.92 27.32
C ALA A 520 4.28 5.29 27.02
N TRP A 521 4.81 4.84 25.87
CA TRP A 521 6.18 5.13 25.44
C TRP A 521 6.41 6.62 25.22
N PHE A 522 5.59 7.24 24.39
CA PHE A 522 5.71 8.68 24.16
C PHE A 522 5.41 9.49 25.43
N GLY A 523 4.46 9.05 26.28
CA GLY A 523 4.18 9.68 27.57
C GLY A 523 5.39 9.67 28.52
N ARG A 524 6.15 8.59 28.54
CA ARG A 524 7.37 8.47 29.37
C ARG A 524 8.46 9.46 28.93
N TRP A 525 8.65 9.67 27.64
CA TRP A 525 9.80 10.37 27.10
C TRP A 525 9.53 11.81 26.64
N LEU A 526 8.32 12.11 26.20
CA LEU A 526 7.93 13.44 25.77
C LEU A 526 7.16 14.22 26.84
N GLY A 527 6.81 13.56 27.94
CA GLY A 527 5.87 14.07 28.93
C GLY A 527 4.45 14.05 28.42
N ALA A 528 3.52 13.42 29.16
CA ALA A 528 2.12 13.54 28.86
C ALA A 528 1.70 15.00 29.16
N PRO A 529 1.10 15.72 28.20
CA PRO A 529 0.38 16.94 28.55
C PRO A 529 -0.74 16.51 29.53
N ALA A 530 -0.90 17.23 30.64
CA ALA A 530 -1.90 16.90 31.64
C ALA A 530 -3.29 16.84 30.98
N SER A 531 -3.86 15.64 30.89
CA SER A 531 -5.27 15.45 30.55
C SER A 531 -6.03 15.41 31.87
N ASP A 532 -6.92 16.37 32.09
CA ASP A 532 -7.79 16.42 33.28
C ASP A 532 -8.83 15.27 33.32
N ASN A 533 -8.84 14.39 32.33
CA ASN A 533 -9.74 13.23 32.27
C ASN A 533 -9.06 12.08 31.52
N ASP A 534 -8.61 11.12 32.26
CA ASP A 534 -8.16 9.82 31.76
C ASP A 534 -9.31 8.80 31.97
N PRO A 535 -10.17 8.54 30.97
CA PRO A 535 -10.95 7.32 30.94
C PRO A 535 -10.12 6.26 30.23
N ILE A 536 -9.70 5.29 30.98
CA ILE A 536 -9.04 4.04 30.55
C ILE A 536 -9.93 3.30 29.55
#